data_febf3cae8ead8f8aacc151539911ce60
#
_entry.id   febf3cae8ead8f8aacc151539911ce60
#
_cell.length_a   1.000
_cell.length_b   1.000
_cell.length_c   1.000
_cell.angle_alpha   90.00
_cell.angle_beta   90.00
_cell.angle_gamma   90.00
#
_symmetry.space_group_name_H-M   'P 1'
#
loop_
_entity.id
_entity.type
_entity.pdbx_description
1 polymer ?
#
loop_
_entity_poly.entity_id
_entity_poly.type
_entity_poly.pdbx_seq_one_letter_code
_entity_poly.pdbx_strand_id
1 'polypeptide(L)'
;MKAKKLTLVATFAVAALALTACQGAAASGGSGGDGAVEEIVIGALHPLSGANAADGQQMSHAAKMAVDEINEAGGIESLNGAKLVLEAVDTKGEPETGQSEATRLIQEGASALVGSFQSGTSANIAAVSERNEVPFVMDVSALDSILEQGYTYSFRVQPSGGMMGERSAVYLKDMADEAGTEIQRIGFLYEQGNYGASVYKAFEAKASELGMTVSTAISYDPAASDLSTQVQQALAGGVDLLAVTGYYRDGLLISQAVNAMAPDVKAVFGVANGGYDQTQFVVDAPNGGEGYLNANYRIDVTNDRSKAVAAAFEESFGEPMRTSAALTYDAVNVIAAALEEGGSAVPSDIRDAIAELSYEPIVVNDGPVEFDSAGQNKNATVSVLQVQGGKTLTVFPNELAEASYVFPAPVK
;
A
#
# COMPACT_ATOMS: atom_id res chain seq x y z
N MET A 1 58.14 55.34 -7.40
CA MET A 1 58.26 56.43 -8.38
C MET A 1 56.98 56.66 -9.10
N LYS A 2 56.46 57.93 -8.96
CA LYS A 2 55.49 58.63 -9.85
C LYS A 2 54.17 57.97 -10.17
N ALA A 3 53.09 58.20 -9.52
CA ALA A 3 52.15 59.33 -9.53
C ALA A 3 51.87 59.97 -10.91
N LYS A 4 50.64 59.90 -11.39
CA LYS A 4 49.96 61.01 -12.09
C LYS A 4 48.46 60.89 -11.95
N LYS A 5 47.89 61.91 -11.33
CA LYS A 5 46.47 62.30 -11.26
C LYS A 5 46.03 62.90 -12.60
N LEU A 6 44.75 62.87 -12.94
CA LEU A 6 43.97 63.97 -13.55
C LEU A 6 42.47 63.53 -13.49
N THR A 7 41.71 64.15 -12.88
CA THR A 7 40.81 65.23 -12.56
C THR A 7 39.84 65.62 -13.72
N LEU A 8 38.53 65.58 -13.34
CA LEU A 8 37.40 66.47 -13.68
C LEU A 8 36.77 66.34 -15.07
N VAL A 9 35.46 66.23 -15.17
CA VAL A 9 34.47 67.33 -15.09
C VAL A 9 33.06 66.78 -14.94
N ALA A 10 32.29 67.40 -14.07
CA ALA A 10 30.88 67.20 -13.80
C ALA A 10 30.01 67.92 -14.84
N THR A 11 28.85 67.36 -15.13
CA THR A 11 27.69 68.12 -15.63
C THR A 11 26.39 67.65 -15.00
N PHE A 12 25.80 68.60 -14.29
CA PHE A 12 24.44 68.50 -13.69
C PHE A 12 23.35 68.57 -14.77
N ALA A 13 22.34 67.80 -14.65
CA ALA A 13 20.98 68.08 -15.19
C ALA A 13 19.93 67.61 -14.21
N VAL A 14 19.23 68.58 -13.65
CA VAL A 14 18.07 68.46 -12.76
C VAL A 14 16.81 68.43 -13.63
N ALA A 15 15.90 67.47 -13.37
CA ALA A 15 14.45 67.62 -13.62
C ALA A 15 13.72 66.52 -12.83
N ALA A 16 13.17 66.88 -11.76
CA ALA A 16 11.79 67.22 -11.42
C ALA A 16 10.90 65.99 -11.06
N LEU A 17 10.60 65.97 -9.77
CA LEU A 17 9.54 65.32 -8.98
C LEU A 17 8.26 64.92 -9.73
N ALA A 18 7.77 63.68 -9.43
CA ALA A 18 6.37 63.43 -9.19
C ALA A 18 6.21 62.47 -8.01
N LEU A 19 5.89 63.02 -6.85
CA LEU A 19 5.31 62.26 -5.71
C LEU A 19 3.90 61.84 -6.12
N THR A 20 3.63 60.54 -6.06
CA THR A 20 2.26 60.02 -5.88
C THR A 20 2.25 59.10 -4.70
N ALA A 21 1.29 59.38 -3.85
CA ALA A 21 1.11 58.94 -2.49
C ALA A 21 0.91 57.41 -2.36
N CYS A 22 1.53 56.86 -1.33
CA CYS A 22 1.10 55.64 -0.68
C CYS A 22 -0.29 55.82 -0.13
N GLN A 23 -1.24 55.05 -0.61
CA GLN A 23 -2.51 54.82 0.07
C GLN A 23 -2.66 53.33 0.31
N GLY A 24 -2.85 52.94 1.54
CA GLY A 24 -2.85 51.60 2.04
C GLY A 24 -3.88 50.74 1.33
N ALA A 25 -3.45 49.58 0.93
CA ALA A 25 -4.35 48.51 0.54
C ALA A 25 -4.95 47.93 1.81
N ALA A 26 -6.20 48.29 2.06
CA ALA A 26 -7.06 47.57 2.98
C ALA A 26 -7.25 46.14 2.43
N ALA A 27 -7.12 45.17 3.30
CA ALA A 27 -7.52 43.81 3.00
C ALA A 27 -8.97 43.78 2.53
N SER A 28 -9.18 43.60 1.26
CA SER A 28 -10.48 43.21 0.70
C SER A 28 -10.53 41.69 0.72
N GLY A 29 -11.46 41.15 1.50
CA GLY A 29 -11.83 39.76 1.45
C GLY A 29 -12.14 39.36 0.01
N GLY A 30 -11.47 38.31 -0.44
CA GLY A 30 -11.64 37.79 -1.78
C GLY A 30 -13.03 37.19 -1.93
N SER A 31 -13.79 37.78 -2.82
CA SER A 31 -14.86 37.09 -3.51
C SER A 31 -14.21 36.17 -4.54
N GLY A 32 -14.65 34.90 -4.57
CA GLY A 32 -14.16 33.87 -5.47
C GLY A 32 -14.05 34.36 -6.90
N GLY A 33 -12.84 34.30 -7.43
CA GLY A 33 -12.60 34.33 -8.84
C GLY A 33 -12.81 32.91 -9.35
N ASP A 34 -13.69 32.78 -10.30
CA ASP A 34 -14.00 31.60 -11.12
C ASP A 34 -12.80 31.31 -12.06
N GLY A 35 -11.65 31.05 -11.53
CA GLY A 35 -10.53 30.54 -12.27
C GLY A 35 -10.68 29.03 -12.32
N ALA A 36 -10.95 28.48 -13.49
CA ALA A 36 -10.98 27.03 -13.70
C ALA A 36 -9.67 26.44 -13.14
N VAL A 37 -9.77 25.38 -12.33
CA VAL A 37 -8.61 24.61 -11.88
C VAL A 37 -8.05 23.90 -13.11
N GLU A 38 -6.81 24.15 -13.49
CA GLU A 38 -6.17 23.52 -14.64
C GLU A 38 -5.42 22.25 -14.24
N GLU A 39 -4.80 22.23 -13.06
CA GLU A 39 -4.00 21.13 -12.55
C GLU A 39 -4.34 20.85 -11.08
N ILE A 40 -4.32 19.55 -10.71
CA ILE A 40 -4.57 19.05 -9.36
C ILE A 40 -3.39 18.17 -8.97
N VAL A 41 -2.66 18.55 -7.94
CA VAL A 41 -1.47 17.82 -7.50
C VAL A 41 -1.83 16.68 -6.56
N ILE A 42 -1.39 15.47 -6.89
CA ILE A 42 -1.46 14.26 -6.06
C ILE A 42 -0.05 13.90 -5.61
N GLY A 43 0.18 13.86 -4.30
CA GLY A 43 1.45 13.43 -3.73
C GLY A 43 1.50 11.92 -3.56
N ALA A 44 2.48 11.22 -4.18
CA ALA A 44 2.68 9.78 -4.04
C ALA A 44 3.94 9.47 -3.20
N LEU A 45 3.75 8.79 -2.07
CA LEU A 45 4.78 8.55 -1.07
C LEU A 45 5.11 7.06 -0.97
N HIS A 46 6.14 6.59 -1.69
CA HIS A 46 6.53 5.17 -1.72
C HIS A 46 8.02 4.98 -1.43
N PRO A 47 8.45 3.77 -0.97
CA PRO A 47 9.86 3.46 -0.76
C PRO A 47 10.56 3.20 -2.11
N LEU A 48 11.05 4.24 -2.79
CA LEU A 48 11.70 4.09 -4.09
C LEU A 48 13.14 3.58 -3.97
N SER A 49 13.69 3.57 -2.76
CA SER A 49 15.00 3.01 -2.43
C SER A 49 14.94 2.13 -1.16
N GLY A 50 16.02 1.39 -0.87
CA GLY A 50 16.10 0.51 0.31
C GLY A 50 15.54 -0.88 0.08
N ALA A 51 15.18 -1.57 1.18
CA ALA A 51 14.83 -3.01 1.17
C ALA A 51 13.54 -3.32 0.39
N ASN A 52 12.61 -2.38 0.30
CA ASN A 52 11.33 -2.54 -0.38
C ASN A 52 11.24 -1.71 -1.68
N ALA A 53 12.39 -1.32 -2.26
CA ALA A 53 12.44 -0.49 -3.46
C ALA A 53 11.69 -1.10 -4.65
N ALA A 54 11.76 -2.42 -4.81
CA ALA A 54 11.08 -3.11 -5.92
C ALA A 54 9.55 -2.98 -5.85
N ASP A 55 8.97 -3.02 -4.65
CA ASP A 55 7.54 -2.77 -4.47
C ASP A 55 7.22 -1.28 -4.64
N GLY A 56 7.98 -0.40 -3.99
CA GLY A 56 7.76 1.04 -4.06
C GLY A 56 7.87 1.62 -5.47
N GLN A 57 8.80 1.12 -6.29
CA GLN A 57 8.95 1.53 -7.68
C GLN A 57 7.74 1.09 -8.51
N GLN A 58 7.27 -0.15 -8.37
CA GLN A 58 6.06 -0.60 -9.04
C GLN A 58 4.80 0.17 -8.60
N MET A 59 4.69 0.50 -7.30
CA MET A 59 3.61 1.35 -6.79
C MET A 59 3.65 2.74 -7.44
N SER A 60 4.84 3.35 -7.54
CA SER A 60 5.00 4.64 -8.22
C SER A 60 4.66 4.56 -9.72
N HIS A 61 5.04 3.47 -10.40
CA HIS A 61 4.65 3.22 -11.78
C HIS A 61 3.13 3.09 -11.93
N ALA A 62 2.46 2.39 -11.01
CA ALA A 62 1.01 2.24 -11.02
C ALA A 62 0.27 3.56 -10.78
N ALA A 63 0.78 4.39 -9.84
CA ALA A 63 0.25 5.74 -9.63
C ALA A 63 0.38 6.59 -10.90
N LYS A 64 1.54 6.52 -11.57
CA LYS A 64 1.76 7.23 -12.84
C LYS A 64 0.82 6.73 -13.94
N MET A 65 0.67 5.43 -14.09
CA MET A 65 -0.23 4.83 -15.09
C MET A 65 -1.67 5.29 -14.88
N ALA A 66 -2.18 5.25 -13.64
CA ALA A 66 -3.53 5.73 -13.33
C ALA A 66 -3.71 7.22 -13.68
N VAL A 67 -2.75 8.07 -13.30
CA VAL A 67 -2.77 9.50 -13.63
C VAL A 67 -2.72 9.74 -15.14
N ASP A 68 -1.86 9.03 -15.85
CA ASP A 68 -1.75 9.16 -17.32
C ASP A 68 -3.07 8.75 -18.00
N GLU A 69 -3.67 7.62 -17.62
CA GLU A 69 -4.95 7.15 -18.17
C GLU A 69 -6.08 8.15 -17.93
N ILE A 70 -6.19 8.69 -16.71
CA ILE A 70 -7.19 9.73 -16.37
C ILE A 70 -6.97 10.98 -17.25
N ASN A 71 -5.71 11.40 -17.39
CA ASN A 71 -5.36 12.56 -18.17
C ASN A 71 -5.60 12.36 -19.68
N GLU A 72 -5.32 11.18 -20.21
CA GLU A 72 -5.58 10.83 -21.60
C GLU A 72 -7.09 10.76 -21.88
N ALA A 73 -7.89 10.28 -20.93
CA ALA A 73 -9.34 10.28 -21.01
C ALA A 73 -9.98 11.68 -20.99
N GLY A 74 -9.21 12.73 -20.71
CA GLY A 74 -9.69 14.11 -20.70
C GLY A 74 -9.41 14.88 -19.42
N GLY A 75 -8.95 14.23 -18.37
CA GLY A 75 -8.80 14.77 -17.00
C GLY A 75 -10.11 14.66 -16.23
N ILE A 76 -10.27 15.43 -15.17
CA ILE A 76 -11.45 15.43 -14.30
C ILE A 76 -12.57 16.24 -14.95
N GLU A 77 -13.59 15.56 -15.49
CA GLU A 77 -14.65 16.19 -16.30
C GLU A 77 -15.45 17.22 -15.50
N SER A 78 -15.80 16.88 -14.24
CA SER A 78 -16.54 17.79 -13.34
C SER A 78 -15.77 19.08 -13.02
N LEU A 79 -14.46 19.09 -13.23
CA LEU A 79 -13.57 20.25 -13.06
C LEU A 79 -13.06 20.79 -14.42
N ASN A 80 -13.91 20.70 -15.47
CA ASN A 80 -13.64 21.20 -16.81
C ASN A 80 -12.40 20.57 -17.49
N GLY A 81 -12.09 19.33 -17.17
CA GLY A 81 -10.95 18.59 -17.72
C GLY A 81 -9.62 18.90 -17.04
N ALA A 82 -9.65 19.34 -15.79
CA ALA A 82 -8.45 19.55 -14.98
C ALA A 82 -7.54 18.32 -14.98
N LYS A 83 -6.24 18.52 -15.17
CA LYS A 83 -5.28 17.42 -15.24
C LYS A 83 -4.72 17.09 -13.87
N LEU A 84 -4.53 15.79 -13.62
CA LEU A 84 -3.81 15.34 -12.44
C LEU A 84 -2.29 15.49 -12.68
N VAL A 85 -1.59 16.01 -11.69
CA VAL A 85 -0.13 16.09 -11.64
C VAL A 85 0.37 15.21 -10.51
N LEU A 86 1.18 14.20 -10.83
CA LEU A 86 1.74 13.27 -9.86
C LEU A 86 3.10 13.73 -9.36
N GLU A 87 3.21 14.01 -8.07
CA GLU A 87 4.47 14.29 -7.38
C GLU A 87 4.90 13.06 -6.57
N ALA A 88 5.77 12.23 -7.17
CA ALA A 88 6.27 11.01 -6.54
C ALA A 88 7.54 11.25 -5.74
N VAL A 89 7.58 10.73 -4.49
CA VAL A 89 8.72 10.93 -3.57
C VAL A 89 9.16 9.62 -2.93
N ASP A 90 10.46 9.57 -2.58
CA ASP A 90 11.07 8.42 -1.91
C ASP A 90 10.97 8.55 -0.39
N THR A 91 10.14 7.72 0.23
CA THR A 91 10.04 7.61 1.69
C THR A 91 11.18 6.80 2.29
N LYS A 92 11.95 6.06 1.49
CA LYS A 92 12.95 5.06 1.92
C LYS A 92 12.39 3.97 2.84
N GLY A 93 11.07 3.97 3.08
CA GLY A 93 10.40 3.16 4.08
C GLY A 93 10.62 3.63 5.52
N GLU A 94 11.06 4.87 5.71
CA GLU A 94 11.41 5.46 7.00
C GLU A 94 10.30 6.42 7.47
N PRO A 95 9.80 6.28 8.72
CA PRO A 95 8.72 7.11 9.24
C PRO A 95 9.00 8.62 9.21
N GLU A 96 10.22 9.03 9.58
CA GLU A 96 10.62 10.45 9.61
C GLU A 96 10.75 11.02 8.21
N THR A 97 11.23 10.23 7.24
CA THR A 97 11.32 10.64 5.83
C THR A 97 9.91 10.79 5.25
N GLY A 98 9.01 9.81 5.48
CA GLY A 98 7.60 9.91 5.07
C GLY A 98 6.90 11.15 5.64
N GLN A 99 7.11 11.44 6.93
CA GLN A 99 6.58 12.65 7.57
C GLN A 99 7.08 13.94 6.90
N SER A 100 8.37 14.00 6.61
CA SER A 100 8.99 15.19 6.02
C SER A 100 8.48 15.43 4.59
N GLU A 101 8.42 14.37 3.78
CA GLU A 101 7.96 14.45 2.40
C GLU A 101 6.46 14.76 2.31
N ALA A 102 5.62 14.16 3.18
CA ALA A 102 4.20 14.53 3.25
C ALA A 102 4.01 16.02 3.58
N THR A 103 4.77 16.53 4.55
CA THR A 103 4.74 17.96 4.91
C THR A 103 5.13 18.83 3.73
N ARG A 104 6.19 18.46 3.00
CA ARG A 104 6.67 19.20 1.83
C ARG A 104 5.61 19.22 0.71
N LEU A 105 5.08 18.05 0.32
CA LEU A 105 4.06 17.94 -0.72
C LEU A 105 2.82 18.78 -0.43
N ILE A 106 2.35 18.78 0.83
CA ILE A 106 1.20 19.60 1.24
C ILE A 106 1.54 21.10 1.14
N GLN A 107 2.74 21.50 1.56
CA GLN A 107 3.17 22.91 1.44
C GLN A 107 3.36 23.34 -0.02
N GLU A 108 3.66 22.43 -0.92
CA GLU A 108 3.75 22.65 -2.36
C GLU A 108 2.40 22.57 -3.08
N GLY A 109 1.31 22.32 -2.35
CA GLY A 109 -0.06 22.39 -2.85
C GLY A 109 -0.69 21.07 -3.25
N ALA A 110 -0.21 19.94 -2.76
CA ALA A 110 -0.89 18.65 -2.97
C ALA A 110 -2.32 18.69 -2.39
N SER A 111 -3.31 18.37 -3.23
CA SER A 111 -4.72 18.31 -2.86
C SER A 111 -5.11 16.98 -2.20
N ALA A 112 -4.34 15.91 -2.46
CA ALA A 112 -4.47 14.61 -1.82
C ALA A 112 -3.12 13.88 -1.81
N LEU A 113 -2.98 12.92 -0.91
CA LEU A 113 -1.82 12.04 -0.80
C LEU A 113 -2.22 10.57 -1.03
N VAL A 114 -1.33 9.78 -1.64
CA VAL A 114 -1.45 8.32 -1.78
C VAL A 114 -0.17 7.63 -1.31
N GLY A 115 -0.28 6.48 -0.69
CA GLY A 115 0.83 5.68 -0.16
C GLY A 115 0.44 5.02 1.15
N SER A 116 1.34 4.52 1.93
CA SER A 116 2.69 4.08 1.63
C SER A 116 2.78 2.57 1.92
N PHE A 117 3.92 1.96 1.64
CA PHE A 117 4.09 0.52 1.82
C PHE A 117 4.23 0.13 3.30
N GLN A 118 5.14 0.76 4.04
CA GLN A 118 5.38 0.43 5.45
C GLN A 118 4.40 1.13 6.38
N SER A 119 3.77 0.36 7.28
CA SER A 119 2.76 0.86 8.22
C SER A 119 3.29 1.94 9.18
N GLY A 120 4.54 1.85 9.61
CA GLY A 120 5.17 2.89 10.45
C GLY A 120 5.30 4.23 9.72
N THR A 121 5.62 4.20 8.43
CA THR A 121 5.70 5.38 7.56
C THR A 121 4.32 5.99 7.36
N SER A 122 3.30 5.15 7.06
CA SER A 122 1.92 5.60 6.90
C SER A 122 1.35 6.23 8.17
N ALA A 123 1.69 5.73 9.36
CA ALA A 123 1.24 6.32 10.62
C ALA A 123 1.70 7.77 10.76
N ASN A 124 2.95 8.07 10.38
CA ASN A 124 3.47 9.44 10.42
C ASN A 124 2.86 10.33 9.32
N ILE A 125 2.64 9.79 8.12
CA ILE A 125 1.96 10.51 7.03
C ILE A 125 0.53 10.84 7.43
N ALA A 126 -0.23 9.88 7.97
CA ALA A 126 -1.61 10.09 8.44
C ALA A 126 -1.70 11.21 9.49
N ALA A 127 -0.76 11.25 10.43
CA ALA A 127 -0.70 12.32 11.42
C ALA A 127 -0.38 13.71 10.81
N VAL A 128 0.36 13.76 9.71
CA VAL A 128 0.60 15.01 8.95
C VAL A 128 -0.66 15.41 8.18
N SER A 129 -1.28 14.46 7.48
CA SER A 129 -2.52 14.65 6.72
C SER A 129 -3.63 15.21 7.59
N GLU A 130 -3.89 14.58 8.74
CA GLU A 130 -4.92 15.06 9.69
C GLU A 130 -4.68 16.49 10.15
N ARG A 131 -3.45 16.83 10.54
CA ARG A 131 -3.11 18.20 11.01
C ARG A 131 -3.24 19.28 9.94
N ASN A 132 -3.12 18.92 8.68
CA ASN A 132 -3.16 19.85 7.55
C ASN A 132 -4.45 19.76 6.75
N GLU A 133 -5.38 18.89 7.18
CA GLU A 133 -6.68 18.69 6.54
C GLU A 133 -6.55 18.33 5.03
N VAL A 134 -5.59 17.45 4.70
CA VAL A 134 -5.37 16.93 3.33
C VAL A 134 -5.63 15.42 3.34
N PRO A 135 -6.51 14.87 2.48
CA PRO A 135 -6.82 13.44 2.50
C PRO A 135 -5.61 12.59 2.11
N PHE A 136 -5.45 11.49 2.84
CA PHE A 136 -4.44 10.47 2.60
C PHE A 136 -5.12 9.12 2.34
N VAL A 137 -4.97 8.59 1.13
CA VAL A 137 -5.46 7.26 0.76
C VAL A 137 -4.33 6.25 0.89
N MET A 138 -4.42 5.40 1.91
CA MET A 138 -3.46 4.31 2.15
C MET A 138 -3.72 3.17 1.17
N ASP A 139 -2.69 2.79 0.43
CA ASP A 139 -2.74 1.73 -0.58
C ASP A 139 -2.35 0.34 -0.04
N VAL A 140 -1.24 0.19 0.71
CA VAL A 140 -0.72 -1.12 1.16
C VAL A 140 -0.62 -1.23 2.68
N SER A 141 -0.48 -0.12 3.38
CA SER A 141 -0.26 -0.10 4.82
C SER A 141 -1.46 -0.65 5.61
N ALA A 142 -1.25 -1.70 6.40
CA ALA A 142 -2.33 -2.49 7.01
C ALA A 142 -2.51 -2.31 8.53
N LEU A 143 -1.68 -1.50 9.20
CA LEU A 143 -1.74 -1.34 10.67
C LEU A 143 -3.06 -0.75 11.13
N ASP A 144 -3.83 -1.51 11.92
CA ASP A 144 -5.17 -1.13 12.40
C ASP A 144 -5.15 0.18 13.18
N SER A 145 -4.18 0.37 14.08
CA SER A 145 -4.13 1.53 14.97
C SER A 145 -3.98 2.89 14.27
N ILE A 146 -3.71 2.93 12.95
CA ILE A 146 -3.69 4.19 12.21
C ILE A 146 -5.09 4.79 12.15
N LEU A 147 -6.10 3.98 11.82
CA LEU A 147 -7.50 4.42 11.74
C LEU A 147 -8.20 4.44 13.10
N GLU A 148 -7.62 3.84 14.15
CA GLU A 148 -8.11 3.89 15.52
C GLU A 148 -7.77 5.21 16.25
N GLN A 149 -6.98 6.11 15.63
CA GLN A 149 -6.65 7.42 16.19
C GLN A 149 -7.80 8.41 16.15
N GLY A 150 -8.89 8.11 15.45
CA GLY A 150 -10.01 9.02 15.22
C GLY A 150 -9.70 10.06 14.14
N TYR A 151 -8.76 9.78 13.25
CA TYR A 151 -8.46 10.61 12.08
C TYR A 151 -9.62 10.58 11.09
N THR A 152 -9.87 11.70 10.44
CA THR A 152 -10.95 11.87 9.47
C THR A 152 -10.44 12.11 8.04
N TYR A 153 -9.13 12.33 7.88
CA TYR A 153 -8.46 12.54 6.60
C TYR A 153 -7.64 11.33 6.15
N SER A 154 -7.82 10.16 6.76
CA SER A 154 -7.10 8.93 6.40
C SER A 154 -8.05 7.84 5.98
N PHE A 155 -7.81 7.26 4.79
CA PHE A 155 -8.63 6.20 4.19
C PHE A 155 -7.75 5.02 3.80
N ARG A 156 -8.25 3.78 3.89
CA ARG A 156 -7.51 2.57 3.54
C ARG A 156 -8.29 1.73 2.56
N VAL A 157 -7.73 1.51 1.35
CA VAL A 157 -8.41 0.72 0.29
C VAL A 157 -8.29 -0.79 0.50
N GLN A 158 -7.17 -1.29 1.05
CA GLN A 158 -6.95 -2.71 1.31
C GLN A 158 -7.49 -3.16 2.68
N PRO A 159 -7.53 -4.49 2.95
CA PRO A 159 -7.91 -4.98 4.27
C PRO A 159 -6.88 -4.59 5.33
N SER A 160 -7.33 -4.34 6.56
CA SER A 160 -6.45 -4.11 7.70
C SER A 160 -5.70 -5.38 8.12
N GLY A 161 -4.65 -5.24 8.93
CA GLY A 161 -3.94 -6.37 9.52
C GLY A 161 -4.86 -7.30 10.30
N GLY A 162 -5.80 -6.73 11.04
CA GLY A 162 -6.87 -7.45 11.74
C GLY A 162 -7.74 -8.28 10.78
N MET A 163 -8.28 -7.63 9.75
CA MET A 163 -9.11 -8.30 8.73
C MET A 163 -8.35 -9.43 8.04
N MET A 164 -7.08 -9.20 7.66
CA MET A 164 -6.24 -10.22 7.03
C MET A 164 -5.98 -11.40 7.95
N GLY A 165 -5.60 -11.15 9.21
CA GLY A 165 -5.35 -12.21 10.18
C GLY A 165 -6.59 -13.06 10.45
N GLU A 166 -7.73 -12.43 10.71
CA GLU A 166 -9.01 -13.13 10.95
C GLU A 166 -9.45 -13.96 9.75
N ARG A 167 -9.49 -13.36 8.55
CA ARG A 167 -9.92 -14.04 7.33
C ARG A 167 -9.00 -15.19 6.97
N SER A 168 -7.68 -15.03 7.17
CA SER A 168 -6.71 -16.11 6.95
C SER A 168 -6.95 -17.32 7.85
N ALA A 169 -7.29 -17.11 9.12
CA ALA A 169 -7.62 -18.21 10.03
C ALA A 169 -8.91 -18.93 9.62
N VAL A 170 -9.92 -18.19 9.17
CA VAL A 170 -11.17 -18.77 8.63
C VAL A 170 -10.87 -19.62 7.40
N TYR A 171 -10.17 -19.07 6.41
CA TYR A 171 -9.86 -19.77 5.17
C TYR A 171 -8.97 -21.01 5.39
N LEU A 172 -7.99 -20.93 6.29
CA LEU A 172 -7.20 -22.09 6.68
C LEU A 172 -8.11 -23.21 7.26
N LYS A 173 -9.04 -22.83 8.14
CA LYS A 173 -9.96 -23.79 8.75
C LYS A 173 -10.88 -24.42 7.70
N ASP A 174 -11.49 -23.63 6.84
CA ASP A 174 -12.39 -24.09 5.79
C ASP A 174 -11.68 -25.06 4.82
N MET A 175 -10.51 -24.68 4.32
CA MET A 175 -9.69 -25.55 3.45
C MET A 175 -9.29 -26.84 4.15
N ALA A 176 -8.92 -26.79 5.43
CA ALA A 176 -8.55 -27.97 6.22
C ALA A 176 -9.75 -28.91 6.41
N ASP A 177 -10.93 -28.37 6.72
CA ASP A 177 -12.16 -29.14 6.89
C ASP A 177 -12.62 -29.80 5.57
N GLU A 178 -12.62 -29.03 4.46
CA GLU A 178 -12.96 -29.57 3.13
C GLU A 178 -11.99 -30.68 2.70
N ALA A 179 -10.70 -30.54 3.03
CA ALA A 179 -9.69 -31.57 2.75
C ALA A 179 -9.70 -32.75 3.74
N GLY A 180 -10.55 -32.74 4.77
CA GLY A 180 -10.55 -33.73 5.84
C GLY A 180 -9.23 -33.79 6.63
N THR A 181 -8.52 -32.65 6.70
CA THR A 181 -7.21 -32.54 7.33
C THR A 181 -7.32 -31.74 8.63
N GLU A 182 -6.97 -32.35 9.74
CA GLU A 182 -7.01 -31.67 11.05
C GLU A 182 -5.78 -30.79 11.25
N ILE A 183 -5.98 -29.53 11.60
CA ILE A 183 -4.94 -28.56 12.01
C ILE A 183 -5.24 -28.18 13.47
N GLN A 184 -4.41 -28.62 14.39
CA GLN A 184 -4.57 -28.32 15.82
C GLN A 184 -3.50 -27.37 16.33
N ARG A 185 -2.25 -27.55 15.89
CA ARG A 185 -1.08 -26.84 16.42
C ARG A 185 -0.36 -26.09 15.34
N ILE A 186 -0.29 -24.77 15.49
CA ILE A 186 0.32 -23.87 14.54
C ILE A 186 1.58 -23.26 15.15
N GLY A 187 2.70 -23.32 14.42
CA GLY A 187 3.85 -22.46 14.67
C GLY A 187 3.69 -21.18 13.87
N PHE A 188 3.89 -20.01 14.47
CA PHE A 188 3.72 -18.74 13.82
C PHE A 188 5.01 -17.92 13.83
N LEU A 189 5.45 -17.47 12.67
CA LEU A 189 6.56 -16.54 12.49
C LEU A 189 6.03 -15.18 12.01
N TYR A 190 6.43 -14.10 12.65
CA TYR A 190 6.02 -12.75 12.24
C TYR A 190 7.15 -11.74 12.43
N GLU A 191 7.22 -10.77 11.52
CA GLU A 191 8.15 -9.66 11.69
C GLU A 191 7.79 -8.85 12.95
N GLN A 192 8.80 -8.35 13.66
CA GLN A 192 8.61 -7.75 14.99
C GLN A 192 7.98 -6.36 15.01
N GLY A 193 7.74 -5.74 13.84
CA GLY A 193 7.09 -4.45 13.74
C GLY A 193 5.59 -4.51 14.01
N ASN A 194 4.96 -3.36 13.99
CA ASN A 194 3.53 -3.24 14.30
C ASN A 194 2.64 -4.01 13.32
N TYR A 195 3.05 -4.11 12.04
CA TYR A 195 2.32 -4.85 11.03
C TYR A 195 2.24 -6.34 11.38
N GLY A 196 3.37 -7.01 11.51
CA GLY A 196 3.39 -8.45 11.81
C GLY A 196 2.71 -8.79 13.14
N ALA A 197 2.87 -7.93 14.14
CA ALA A 197 2.21 -8.12 15.45
C ALA A 197 0.68 -7.97 15.35
N SER A 198 0.15 -7.05 14.53
CA SER A 198 -1.29 -6.86 14.31
C SER A 198 -1.91 -8.09 13.64
N VAL A 199 -1.33 -8.53 12.52
CA VAL A 199 -1.78 -9.71 11.77
C VAL A 199 -1.74 -10.97 12.65
N TYR A 200 -0.61 -11.20 13.36
CA TYR A 200 -0.46 -12.33 14.26
C TYR A 200 -1.57 -12.39 15.33
N LYS A 201 -1.79 -11.29 16.04
CA LYS A 201 -2.80 -11.23 17.12
C LYS A 201 -4.21 -11.55 16.63
N ALA A 202 -4.60 -10.99 15.49
CA ALA A 202 -5.91 -11.24 14.92
C ALA A 202 -6.06 -12.70 14.44
N PHE A 203 -5.03 -13.25 13.80
CA PHE A 203 -5.00 -14.67 13.42
C PHE A 203 -5.09 -15.58 14.64
N GLU A 204 -4.28 -15.36 15.68
CA GLU A 204 -4.26 -16.16 16.90
C GLU A 204 -5.63 -16.18 17.59
N ALA A 205 -6.25 -15.01 17.75
CA ALA A 205 -7.58 -14.89 18.35
C ALA A 205 -8.63 -15.69 17.56
N LYS A 206 -8.68 -15.51 16.23
CA LYS A 206 -9.65 -16.21 15.38
C LYS A 206 -9.34 -17.71 15.29
N ALA A 207 -8.10 -18.11 15.17
CA ALA A 207 -7.70 -19.51 15.18
C ALA A 207 -8.17 -20.21 16.47
N SER A 208 -8.01 -19.55 17.64
CA SER A 208 -8.48 -20.07 18.93
C SER A 208 -9.99 -20.27 18.95
N GLU A 209 -10.76 -19.30 18.43
CA GLU A 209 -12.23 -19.43 18.31
C GLU A 209 -12.65 -20.63 17.42
N LEU A 210 -11.84 -20.94 16.40
CA LEU A 210 -12.07 -22.04 15.46
C LEU A 210 -11.48 -23.38 15.92
N GLY A 211 -10.94 -23.46 17.14
CA GLY A 211 -10.41 -24.68 17.72
C GLY A 211 -8.98 -25.03 17.27
N MET A 212 -8.27 -24.11 16.64
CA MET A 212 -6.84 -24.22 16.32
C MET A 212 -6.03 -23.46 17.38
N THR A 213 -4.81 -23.91 17.66
CA THR A 213 -3.95 -23.30 18.69
C THR A 213 -2.64 -22.85 18.07
N VAL A 214 -2.31 -21.57 18.19
CA VAL A 214 -0.93 -21.10 17.94
C VAL A 214 -0.09 -21.51 19.13
N SER A 215 0.61 -22.66 19.00
CA SER A 215 1.38 -23.27 20.08
C SER A 215 2.76 -22.63 20.29
N THR A 216 3.30 -22.01 19.25
CA THR A 216 4.55 -21.25 19.27
C THR A 216 4.40 -20.00 18.39
N ALA A 217 4.73 -18.83 18.93
CA ALA A 217 4.75 -17.57 18.20
C ALA A 217 6.13 -16.91 18.36
N ILE A 218 6.83 -16.72 17.27
CA ILE A 218 8.22 -16.23 17.26
C ILE A 218 8.28 -14.97 16.40
N SER A 219 8.60 -13.83 17.00
CA SER A 219 8.92 -12.62 16.26
C SER A 219 10.37 -12.63 15.78
N TYR A 220 10.61 -11.95 14.66
CA TYR A 220 11.95 -11.81 14.09
C TYR A 220 12.20 -10.39 13.59
N ASP A 221 13.48 -10.02 13.52
CA ASP A 221 13.92 -8.75 12.93
C ASP A 221 13.90 -8.90 11.39
N PRO A 222 13.12 -8.09 10.64
CA PRO A 222 13.11 -8.13 9.17
C PRO A 222 14.45 -7.75 8.53
N ALA A 223 15.38 -7.14 9.28
CA ALA A 223 16.73 -6.87 8.83
C ALA A 223 17.70 -8.06 9.04
N ALA A 224 17.26 -9.14 9.69
CA ALA A 224 18.07 -10.33 9.88
C ALA A 224 18.60 -10.90 8.55
N SER A 225 19.81 -11.47 8.58
CA SER A 225 20.41 -12.14 7.40
C SER A 225 20.19 -13.65 7.37
N ASP A 226 19.70 -14.23 8.48
CA ASP A 226 19.38 -15.65 8.64
C ASP A 226 18.24 -15.78 9.64
N LEU A 227 17.26 -16.64 9.34
CA LEU A 227 16.11 -16.91 10.19
C LEU A 227 15.98 -18.39 10.59
N SER A 228 17.03 -19.17 10.40
CA SER A 228 17.03 -20.62 10.70
C SER A 228 16.71 -20.93 12.16
N THR A 229 17.23 -20.14 13.09
CA THR A 229 16.93 -20.30 14.52
C THR A 229 15.47 -20.04 14.83
N GLN A 230 14.87 -19.00 14.26
CA GLN A 230 13.47 -18.63 14.47
C GLN A 230 12.53 -19.67 13.85
N VAL A 231 12.84 -20.18 12.65
CA VAL A 231 12.11 -21.29 12.03
C VAL A 231 12.17 -22.54 12.92
N GLN A 232 13.35 -22.92 13.42
CA GLN A 232 13.50 -24.06 14.34
C GLN A 232 12.66 -23.88 15.61
N GLN A 233 12.63 -22.69 16.17
CA GLN A 233 11.84 -22.39 17.37
C GLN A 233 10.34 -22.46 17.10
N ALA A 234 9.87 -21.92 15.96
CA ALA A 234 8.46 -21.99 15.57
C ALA A 234 7.99 -23.43 15.31
N LEU A 235 8.87 -24.29 14.81
CA LEU A 235 8.61 -25.72 14.61
C LEU A 235 8.71 -26.56 15.88
N ALA A 236 9.17 -25.98 16.98
CA ALA A 236 9.38 -26.73 18.21
C ALA A 236 8.07 -27.31 18.77
N GLY A 237 8.15 -28.54 19.28
CA GLY A 237 7.02 -29.22 19.92
C GLY A 237 6.05 -29.90 18.95
N GLY A 238 6.39 -30.03 17.66
CA GLY A 238 5.61 -30.78 16.67
C GLY A 238 4.32 -30.05 16.27
N VAL A 239 4.46 -29.00 15.49
CA VAL A 239 3.33 -28.25 14.90
C VAL A 239 2.81 -28.93 13.66
N ASP A 240 1.51 -28.78 13.38
CA ASP A 240 0.87 -29.28 12.17
C ASP A 240 1.13 -28.41 10.95
N LEU A 241 1.31 -27.09 11.17
CA LEU A 241 1.42 -26.09 10.14
C LEU A 241 2.36 -24.95 10.59
N LEU A 242 3.11 -24.39 9.66
CA LEU A 242 3.90 -23.18 9.85
C LEU A 242 3.22 -22.00 9.19
N ALA A 243 2.73 -21.05 10.00
CA ALA A 243 2.18 -19.77 9.54
C ALA A 243 3.27 -18.68 9.51
N VAL A 244 3.23 -17.80 8.51
CA VAL A 244 4.30 -16.80 8.30
C VAL A 244 3.71 -15.46 7.88
N THR A 245 4.03 -14.39 8.61
CA THR A 245 3.73 -13.00 8.24
C THR A 245 5.03 -12.20 8.11
N GLY A 246 5.17 -11.44 7.04
CA GLY A 246 6.35 -10.58 6.80
C GLY A 246 6.44 -10.11 5.36
N TYR A 247 7.64 -9.67 4.98
CA TYR A 247 7.93 -9.11 3.66
C TYR A 247 8.62 -10.12 2.74
N TYR A 248 8.92 -9.71 1.51
CA TYR A 248 9.53 -10.59 0.50
C TYR A 248 10.84 -11.25 0.96
N ARG A 249 11.79 -10.41 1.44
CA ARG A 249 13.14 -10.88 1.78
C ARG A 249 13.14 -11.90 2.92
N ASP A 250 12.41 -11.63 3.97
CA ASP A 250 12.31 -12.50 5.14
C ASP A 250 11.49 -13.76 4.83
N GLY A 251 10.43 -13.65 4.02
CA GLY A 251 9.71 -14.81 3.48
C GLY A 251 10.64 -15.74 2.69
N LEU A 252 11.56 -15.20 1.89
CA LEU A 252 12.57 -15.99 1.17
C LEU A 252 13.56 -16.66 2.12
N LEU A 253 14.09 -15.96 3.14
CA LEU A 253 15.00 -16.55 4.15
C LEU A 253 14.32 -17.66 4.95
N ILE A 254 13.04 -17.49 5.30
CA ILE A 254 12.23 -18.51 5.96
C ILE A 254 12.08 -19.73 5.05
N SER A 255 11.79 -19.53 3.76
CA SER A 255 11.65 -20.64 2.80
C SER A 255 12.94 -21.43 2.64
N GLN A 256 14.10 -20.78 2.66
CA GLN A 256 15.41 -21.41 2.63
C GLN A 256 15.65 -22.26 3.88
N ALA A 257 15.33 -21.74 5.07
CA ALA A 257 15.46 -22.45 6.33
C ALA A 257 14.49 -23.65 6.41
N VAL A 258 13.26 -23.48 5.98
CA VAL A 258 12.25 -24.55 5.91
C VAL A 258 12.72 -25.67 4.96
N ASN A 259 13.20 -25.32 3.77
CA ASN A 259 13.73 -26.31 2.83
C ASN A 259 14.94 -27.08 3.40
N ALA A 260 15.85 -26.39 4.10
CA ALA A 260 17.02 -27.03 4.72
C ALA A 260 16.65 -27.98 5.87
N MET A 261 15.59 -27.68 6.61
CA MET A 261 15.12 -28.47 7.75
C MET A 261 14.18 -29.61 7.34
N ALA A 262 13.50 -29.47 6.18
CA ALA A 262 12.47 -30.38 5.68
C ALA A 262 11.49 -30.82 6.80
N PRO A 263 10.79 -29.89 7.46
CA PRO A 263 9.93 -30.22 8.60
C PRO A 263 8.73 -31.06 8.18
N ASP A 264 8.29 -31.94 9.08
CA ASP A 264 7.06 -32.71 8.91
C ASP A 264 5.85 -31.82 9.27
N VAL A 265 5.51 -30.89 8.37
CA VAL A 265 4.34 -30.01 8.48
C VAL A 265 3.40 -30.23 7.29
N LYS A 266 2.11 -30.03 7.51
CA LYS A 266 1.07 -30.22 6.51
C LYS A 266 1.09 -29.12 5.46
N ALA A 267 1.54 -27.90 5.83
CA ALA A 267 1.75 -26.80 4.90
C ALA A 267 2.60 -25.68 5.52
N VAL A 268 3.17 -24.82 4.67
CA VAL A 268 3.59 -23.46 4.99
C VAL A 268 2.48 -22.52 4.49
N PHE A 269 1.95 -21.70 5.39
CA PHE A 269 0.81 -20.84 5.14
C PHE A 269 1.17 -19.38 5.41
N GLY A 270 1.28 -18.58 4.37
CA GLY A 270 1.43 -17.13 4.47
C GLY A 270 0.14 -16.51 5.00
N VAL A 271 0.26 -15.67 6.01
CA VAL A 271 -0.81 -14.84 6.56
C VAL A 271 -0.44 -13.41 6.23
N ALA A 272 -1.00 -12.89 5.15
CA ALA A 272 -0.61 -11.59 4.58
C ALA A 272 0.91 -11.48 4.32
N ASN A 273 1.55 -12.56 3.86
CA ASN A 273 2.98 -12.53 3.56
C ASN A 273 3.24 -11.83 2.22
N GLY A 274 4.03 -10.76 2.22
CA GLY A 274 4.31 -9.94 1.04
C GLY A 274 5.27 -10.58 0.03
N GLY A 275 5.70 -11.82 0.23
CA GLY A 275 6.62 -12.53 -0.65
C GLY A 275 5.97 -13.68 -1.44
N TYR A 276 5.14 -14.47 -0.78
CA TYR A 276 4.70 -15.76 -1.33
C TYR A 276 3.72 -15.65 -2.51
N ASP A 277 3.18 -14.47 -2.78
CA ASP A 277 2.32 -14.16 -3.93
C ASP A 277 3.07 -13.57 -5.12
N GLN A 278 4.35 -13.24 -4.96
CA GLN A 278 5.14 -12.64 -6.02
C GLN A 278 5.69 -13.69 -6.99
N THR A 279 5.63 -13.40 -8.29
CA THR A 279 6.22 -14.25 -9.33
C THR A 279 7.72 -14.47 -9.14
N GLN A 280 8.42 -13.47 -8.60
CA GLN A 280 9.85 -13.57 -8.29
C GLN A 280 10.14 -14.58 -7.18
N PHE A 281 9.21 -14.80 -6.23
CA PHE A 281 9.35 -15.83 -5.19
C PHE A 281 9.50 -17.23 -5.79
N VAL A 282 8.75 -17.54 -6.83
CA VAL A 282 8.85 -18.82 -7.55
C VAL A 282 10.24 -19.03 -8.17
N VAL A 283 10.92 -17.94 -8.58
CA VAL A 283 12.26 -17.98 -9.14
C VAL A 283 13.34 -18.14 -8.07
N ASP A 284 13.18 -17.42 -6.94
CA ASP A 284 14.23 -17.29 -5.93
C ASP A 284 14.14 -18.33 -4.80
N ALA A 285 12.94 -18.86 -4.54
CA ALA A 285 12.71 -19.81 -3.46
C ALA A 285 13.25 -21.22 -3.80
N PRO A 286 13.74 -21.99 -2.82
CA PRO A 286 14.05 -23.41 -3.00
C PRO A 286 12.85 -24.18 -3.55
N ASN A 287 13.09 -25.07 -4.53
CA ASN A 287 12.05 -25.84 -5.21
C ASN A 287 10.92 -24.95 -5.79
N GLY A 288 11.21 -23.66 -6.10
CA GLY A 288 10.22 -22.72 -6.62
C GLY A 288 9.11 -22.36 -5.63
N GLY A 289 9.25 -22.69 -4.33
CA GLY A 289 8.20 -22.50 -3.33
C GLY A 289 6.98 -23.39 -3.53
N GLU A 290 7.12 -24.50 -4.27
CA GLU A 290 6.00 -25.39 -4.62
C GLU A 290 5.19 -25.82 -3.40
N GLY A 291 3.88 -25.63 -3.45
CA GLY A 291 2.93 -25.94 -2.39
C GLY A 291 2.74 -24.85 -1.33
N TYR A 292 3.57 -23.80 -1.31
CA TYR A 292 3.36 -22.66 -0.40
C TYR A 292 2.00 -22.01 -0.63
N LEU A 293 1.28 -21.76 0.45
CA LEU A 293 -0.01 -21.07 0.45
C LEU A 293 0.16 -19.66 1.00
N ASN A 294 -0.68 -18.72 0.59
CA ASN A 294 -0.68 -17.35 1.11
C ASN A 294 -2.08 -16.74 1.07
N ALA A 295 -2.66 -16.43 2.21
CA ALA A 295 -3.86 -15.61 2.28
C ALA A 295 -3.46 -14.14 2.26
N ASN A 296 -3.76 -13.43 1.19
CA ASN A 296 -3.39 -12.03 1.00
C ASN A 296 -4.38 -11.32 0.07
N TYR A 297 -4.33 -9.98 0.02
CA TYR A 297 -5.00 -9.22 -1.01
C TYR A 297 -4.43 -9.58 -2.39
N ARG A 298 -5.25 -9.51 -3.44
CA ARG A 298 -4.87 -9.99 -4.77
C ARG A 298 -5.56 -9.17 -5.87
N ILE A 299 -4.91 -9.07 -7.03
CA ILE A 299 -5.57 -8.65 -8.27
C ILE A 299 -6.70 -9.64 -8.58
N ASP A 300 -7.89 -9.15 -8.92
CA ASP A 300 -9.00 -10.00 -9.32
C ASP A 300 -8.80 -10.54 -10.74
N VAL A 301 -8.30 -11.76 -10.82
CA VAL A 301 -8.04 -12.44 -12.10
C VAL A 301 -9.32 -12.97 -12.78
N THR A 302 -10.49 -12.83 -12.17
CA THR A 302 -11.78 -13.17 -12.78
C THR A 302 -12.37 -11.99 -13.55
N ASN A 303 -11.95 -10.76 -13.22
CA ASN A 303 -12.42 -9.51 -13.79
C ASN A 303 -11.62 -9.12 -15.04
N ASP A 304 -12.30 -8.83 -16.15
CA ASP A 304 -11.64 -8.48 -17.42
C ASP A 304 -10.94 -7.11 -17.38
N ARG A 305 -11.45 -6.14 -16.61
CA ARG A 305 -10.80 -4.84 -16.39
C ARG A 305 -9.47 -5.05 -15.64
N SER A 306 -9.48 -5.85 -14.60
CA SER A 306 -8.26 -6.15 -13.81
C SER A 306 -7.17 -6.80 -14.66
N LYS A 307 -7.57 -7.76 -15.52
CA LYS A 307 -6.64 -8.38 -16.50
C LYS A 307 -6.08 -7.38 -17.48
N ALA A 308 -6.92 -6.49 -18.01
CA ALA A 308 -6.50 -5.46 -18.97
C ALA A 308 -5.51 -4.48 -18.34
N VAL A 309 -5.77 -4.02 -17.11
CA VAL A 309 -4.87 -3.13 -16.36
C VAL A 309 -3.52 -3.82 -16.08
N ALA A 310 -3.54 -5.08 -15.61
CA ALA A 310 -2.31 -5.83 -15.35
C ALA A 310 -1.48 -6.04 -16.63
N ALA A 311 -2.12 -6.34 -17.77
CA ALA A 311 -1.45 -6.49 -19.05
C ALA A 311 -0.85 -5.17 -19.56
N ALA A 312 -1.60 -4.06 -19.43
CA ALA A 312 -1.11 -2.73 -19.82
C ALA A 312 0.07 -2.27 -18.94
N PHE A 313 0.05 -2.62 -17.65
CA PHE A 313 1.18 -2.37 -16.75
C PHE A 313 2.43 -3.15 -17.21
N GLU A 314 2.30 -4.44 -17.48
CA GLU A 314 3.40 -5.28 -17.97
C GLU A 314 3.94 -4.79 -19.33
N GLU A 315 3.07 -4.37 -20.24
CA GLU A 315 3.48 -3.77 -21.53
C GLU A 315 4.27 -2.48 -21.32
N SER A 316 3.83 -1.64 -20.38
CA SER A 316 4.41 -0.31 -20.15
C SER A 316 5.74 -0.36 -19.41
N PHE A 317 5.91 -1.29 -18.45
CA PHE A 317 7.05 -1.31 -17.52
C PHE A 317 7.92 -2.57 -17.64
N GLY A 318 7.51 -3.57 -18.45
CA GLY A 318 8.31 -4.75 -18.74
C GLY A 318 8.37 -5.79 -17.62
N GLU A 319 7.50 -5.68 -16.62
CA GLU A 319 7.41 -6.62 -15.50
C GLU A 319 5.93 -6.82 -15.07
N PRO A 320 5.56 -8.01 -14.57
CA PRO A 320 4.20 -8.27 -14.11
C PRO A 320 3.80 -7.33 -12.97
N MET A 321 2.57 -6.84 -13.00
CA MET A 321 2.02 -5.98 -11.97
C MET A 321 1.91 -6.73 -10.64
N ARG A 322 2.57 -6.21 -9.60
CA ARG A 322 2.41 -6.73 -8.23
C ARG A 322 1.09 -6.26 -7.63
N THR A 323 0.59 -7.00 -6.65
CA THR A 323 -0.66 -6.62 -5.99
C THR A 323 -0.54 -5.28 -5.24
N SER A 324 0.64 -4.95 -4.71
CA SER A 324 0.92 -3.63 -4.12
C SER A 324 0.72 -2.49 -5.13
N ALA A 325 1.17 -2.68 -6.37
CA ALA A 325 0.96 -1.74 -7.47
C ALA A 325 -0.52 -1.62 -7.86
N ALA A 326 -1.26 -2.74 -7.89
CA ALA A 326 -2.70 -2.72 -8.17
C ALA A 326 -3.49 -1.94 -7.12
N LEU A 327 -3.14 -2.08 -5.83
CA LEU A 327 -3.74 -1.28 -4.77
C LEU A 327 -3.46 0.22 -4.91
N THR A 328 -2.24 0.58 -5.34
CA THR A 328 -1.91 1.99 -5.61
C THR A 328 -2.70 2.53 -6.80
N TYR A 329 -2.86 1.72 -7.86
CA TYR A 329 -3.71 2.07 -9.00
C TYR A 329 -5.15 2.35 -8.54
N ASP A 330 -5.74 1.47 -7.72
CA ASP A 330 -7.07 1.69 -7.15
C ASP A 330 -7.12 2.92 -6.24
N ALA A 331 -6.11 3.16 -5.41
CA ALA A 331 -6.08 4.31 -4.51
C ALA A 331 -6.05 5.65 -5.26
N VAL A 332 -5.31 5.75 -6.37
CA VAL A 332 -5.32 6.95 -7.23
C VAL A 332 -6.68 7.12 -7.90
N ASN A 333 -7.29 6.03 -8.39
CA ASN A 333 -8.61 6.08 -9.00
C ASN A 333 -9.73 6.42 -7.99
N VAL A 334 -9.59 6.03 -6.72
CA VAL A 334 -10.47 6.48 -5.63
C VAL A 334 -10.40 8.00 -5.46
N ILE A 335 -9.19 8.57 -5.48
CA ILE A 335 -9.03 10.04 -5.43
C ILE A 335 -9.66 10.70 -6.65
N ALA A 336 -9.43 10.16 -7.85
CA ALA A 336 -9.99 10.70 -9.08
C ALA A 336 -11.52 10.64 -9.13
N ALA A 337 -12.11 9.52 -8.70
CA ALA A 337 -13.55 9.37 -8.58
C ALA A 337 -14.15 10.35 -7.56
N ALA A 338 -13.48 10.57 -6.44
CA ALA A 338 -13.90 11.57 -5.46
C ALA A 338 -13.84 13.01 -6.01
N LEU A 339 -12.83 13.32 -6.84
CA LEU A 339 -12.77 14.62 -7.56
C LEU A 339 -13.92 14.77 -8.54
N GLU A 340 -14.28 13.71 -9.28
CA GLU A 340 -15.41 13.71 -10.20
C GLU A 340 -16.75 13.87 -9.49
N GLU A 341 -17.01 13.14 -8.42
CA GLU A 341 -18.27 13.19 -7.67
C GLU A 341 -18.40 14.47 -6.86
N GLY A 342 -17.30 14.92 -6.23
CA GLY A 342 -17.29 16.14 -5.41
C GLY A 342 -17.25 17.45 -6.21
N GLY A 343 -16.76 17.41 -7.46
CA GLY A 343 -16.62 18.59 -8.31
C GLY A 343 -15.76 19.71 -7.71
N SER A 344 -14.79 19.34 -6.85
CA SER A 344 -13.92 20.26 -6.11
C SER A 344 -12.52 19.70 -5.96
N ALA A 345 -11.49 20.56 -6.07
CA ALA A 345 -10.10 20.24 -5.79
C ALA A 345 -9.67 20.69 -4.37
N VAL A 346 -10.60 21.17 -3.55
CA VAL A 346 -10.35 21.57 -2.17
C VAL A 346 -10.19 20.31 -1.32
N PRO A 347 -9.10 20.17 -0.54
CA PRO A 347 -8.82 18.94 0.20
C PRO A 347 -9.95 18.45 1.11
N SER A 348 -10.65 19.34 1.81
CA SER A 348 -11.80 18.97 2.66
C SER A 348 -12.97 18.40 1.86
N ASP A 349 -13.22 18.93 0.66
CA ASP A 349 -14.29 18.44 -0.19
C ASP A 349 -13.95 17.08 -0.80
N ILE A 350 -12.66 16.89 -1.18
CA ILE A 350 -12.14 15.58 -1.62
C ILE A 350 -12.30 14.55 -0.50
N ARG A 351 -11.95 14.90 0.75
CA ARG A 351 -12.14 14.04 1.91
C ARG A 351 -13.60 13.62 2.08
N ASP A 352 -14.54 14.56 1.99
CA ASP A 352 -15.96 14.29 2.13
C ASP A 352 -16.48 13.40 1.00
N ALA A 353 -16.04 13.64 -0.24
CA ALA A 353 -16.37 12.79 -1.38
C ALA A 353 -15.79 11.37 -1.24
N ILE A 354 -14.54 11.20 -0.78
CA ILE A 354 -13.97 9.87 -0.52
C ILE A 354 -14.80 9.12 0.52
N ALA A 355 -15.23 9.78 1.58
CA ALA A 355 -15.97 9.13 2.67
C ALA A 355 -17.33 8.53 2.23
N GLU A 356 -17.93 9.06 1.16
CA GLU A 356 -19.23 8.62 0.64
C GLU A 356 -19.11 7.84 -0.69
N LEU A 357 -17.88 7.63 -1.17
CA LEU A 357 -17.59 7.01 -2.46
C LEU A 357 -17.99 5.53 -2.52
N SER A 358 -18.43 5.09 -3.71
CA SER A 358 -18.51 3.69 -4.10
C SER A 358 -17.72 3.48 -5.39
N TYR A 359 -16.62 2.71 -5.33
CA TYR A 359 -15.69 2.51 -6.44
C TYR A 359 -15.42 1.02 -6.70
N GLU A 360 -15.51 0.58 -7.96
CA GLU A 360 -15.21 -0.80 -8.37
C GLU A 360 -13.69 -1.00 -8.53
N PRO A 361 -13.04 -1.77 -7.64
CA PRO A 361 -11.60 -1.97 -7.67
C PRO A 361 -11.15 -3.00 -8.70
N ILE A 362 -9.83 -3.06 -8.97
CA ILE A 362 -9.20 -4.14 -9.71
C ILE A 362 -8.64 -5.25 -8.80
N VAL A 363 -8.61 -5.04 -7.49
CA VAL A 363 -8.27 -6.04 -6.48
C VAL A 363 -9.52 -6.75 -5.98
N VAL A 364 -9.35 -7.99 -5.52
CA VAL A 364 -10.44 -8.78 -4.93
C VAL A 364 -11.01 -8.05 -3.71
N ASN A 365 -12.33 -7.85 -3.74
CA ASN A 365 -13.13 -7.26 -2.67
C ASN A 365 -14.47 -8.02 -2.56
N ASP A 366 -15.11 -7.94 -1.40
CA ASP A 366 -16.47 -8.48 -1.17
C ASP A 366 -17.56 -7.50 -1.71
N GLY A 367 -17.18 -6.49 -2.48
CA GLY A 367 -18.02 -5.44 -3.08
C GLY A 367 -17.18 -4.24 -3.50
N PRO A 368 -17.81 -3.11 -3.87
CA PRO A 368 -17.07 -1.89 -4.21
C PRO A 368 -16.25 -1.37 -3.02
N VAL A 369 -15.23 -0.56 -3.28
CA VAL A 369 -14.54 0.21 -2.22
C VAL A 369 -15.54 1.19 -1.65
N GLU A 370 -15.88 0.99 -0.39
CA GLU A 370 -16.73 1.86 0.42
C GLU A 370 -16.11 1.97 1.82
N PHE A 371 -16.03 3.18 2.32
CA PHE A 371 -15.39 3.43 3.60
C PHE A 371 -16.38 3.45 4.76
N ASP A 372 -15.97 2.89 5.90
CA ASP A 372 -16.69 3.06 7.15
C ASP A 372 -16.34 4.41 7.80
N SER A 373 -16.94 4.69 8.95
CA SER A 373 -16.72 5.94 9.68
C SER A 373 -15.29 6.15 10.18
N ALA A 374 -14.46 5.11 10.17
CA ALA A 374 -13.04 5.18 10.52
C ALA A 374 -12.15 5.35 9.28
N GLY A 375 -12.70 5.29 8.06
CA GLY A 375 -11.97 5.36 6.81
C GLY A 375 -11.42 4.01 6.32
N GLN A 376 -11.89 2.88 6.89
CA GLN A 376 -11.54 1.54 6.41
C GLN A 376 -12.49 1.13 5.28
N ASN A 377 -11.93 0.64 4.17
CA ASN A 377 -12.75 -0.08 3.18
C ASN A 377 -13.38 -1.31 3.83
N LYS A 378 -14.70 -1.25 4.05
CA LYS A 378 -15.46 -2.30 4.74
C LYS A 378 -15.63 -3.59 3.94
N ASN A 379 -15.44 -3.51 2.61
CA ASN A 379 -15.57 -4.63 1.68
C ASN A 379 -14.20 -5.24 1.32
N ALA A 380 -13.10 -4.71 1.88
CA ALA A 380 -11.77 -5.23 1.63
C ALA A 380 -11.62 -6.64 2.18
N THR A 381 -11.06 -7.56 1.37
CA THR A 381 -10.91 -8.97 1.72
C THR A 381 -9.58 -9.54 1.22
N VAL A 382 -9.32 -10.81 1.49
CA VAL A 382 -8.19 -11.57 0.97
C VAL A 382 -8.68 -12.77 0.18
N SER A 383 -7.80 -13.34 -0.66
CA SER A 383 -7.96 -14.68 -1.23
C SER A 383 -6.75 -15.54 -0.88
N VAL A 384 -6.85 -16.85 -1.01
CA VAL A 384 -5.69 -17.73 -0.83
C VAL A 384 -5.09 -18.07 -2.18
N LEU A 385 -3.78 -17.86 -2.26
CA LEU A 385 -2.96 -18.28 -3.37
C LEU A 385 -2.20 -19.55 -3.01
N GLN A 386 -1.83 -20.31 -4.03
CA GLN A 386 -0.89 -21.41 -3.89
C GLN A 386 0.10 -21.42 -5.04
N VAL A 387 1.37 -21.71 -4.72
CA VAL A 387 2.37 -21.97 -5.74
C VAL A 387 2.16 -23.38 -6.27
N GLN A 388 1.81 -23.49 -7.55
CA GLN A 388 1.56 -24.76 -8.25
C GLN A 388 2.20 -24.75 -9.63
N GLY A 389 3.08 -25.72 -9.89
CA GLY A 389 3.72 -25.87 -11.19
C GLY A 389 4.50 -24.65 -11.66
N GLY A 390 5.12 -23.95 -10.73
CA GLY A 390 5.93 -22.75 -11.02
C GLY A 390 5.11 -21.47 -11.25
N LYS A 391 3.86 -21.42 -10.76
CA LYS A 391 2.99 -20.24 -10.84
C LYS A 391 2.31 -19.99 -9.50
N THR A 392 2.02 -18.75 -9.19
CA THR A 392 1.16 -18.34 -8.08
C THR A 392 -0.29 -18.27 -8.60
N LEU A 393 -1.16 -19.15 -8.14
CA LEU A 393 -2.56 -19.23 -8.57
C LEU A 393 -3.50 -18.96 -7.41
N THR A 394 -4.57 -18.20 -7.64
CA THR A 394 -5.66 -18.09 -6.68
C THR A 394 -6.39 -19.43 -6.59
N VAL A 395 -6.56 -19.95 -5.37
CA VAL A 395 -7.11 -21.27 -5.14
C VAL A 395 -8.31 -21.29 -4.18
N PHE A 396 -8.52 -20.20 -3.43
CA PHE A 396 -9.65 -20.09 -2.50
C PHE A 396 -9.99 -18.59 -2.26
N PRO A 397 -11.29 -18.22 -2.07
CA PRO A 397 -12.46 -19.08 -2.14
C PRO A 397 -12.75 -19.60 -3.56
N ASN A 398 -13.60 -20.64 -3.67
CA ASN A 398 -13.82 -21.37 -4.91
C ASN A 398 -14.33 -20.49 -6.08
N GLU A 399 -15.09 -19.43 -5.80
CA GLU A 399 -15.62 -18.49 -6.79
C GLU A 399 -14.55 -17.61 -7.45
N LEU A 400 -13.38 -17.46 -6.81
CA LEU A 400 -12.24 -16.70 -7.31
C LEU A 400 -11.12 -17.59 -7.83
N ALA A 401 -11.28 -18.93 -7.71
CA ALA A 401 -10.19 -19.86 -7.92
C ALA A 401 -9.83 -20.05 -9.39
N GLU A 402 -8.54 -19.92 -9.73
CA GLU A 402 -7.94 -20.29 -11.02
C GLU A 402 -7.64 -21.79 -11.10
N ALA A 403 -7.43 -22.43 -9.94
CA ALA A 403 -7.12 -23.84 -9.81
C ALA A 403 -7.63 -24.38 -8.47
N SER A 404 -7.82 -25.70 -8.39
CA SER A 404 -8.10 -26.36 -7.11
C SER A 404 -6.87 -26.30 -6.21
N TYR A 405 -7.06 -26.02 -4.93
CA TYR A 405 -5.97 -26.10 -3.96
C TYR A 405 -5.53 -27.53 -3.68
N VAL A 406 -4.28 -27.67 -3.30
CA VAL A 406 -3.70 -28.92 -2.78
C VAL A 406 -3.48 -28.74 -1.28
N PHE A 407 -4.21 -29.51 -0.47
CA PHE A 407 -4.04 -29.48 0.97
C PHE A 407 -4.30 -30.89 1.55
N PRO A 408 -3.42 -31.46 2.38
CA PRO A 408 -2.15 -30.89 2.80
C PRO A 408 -1.14 -30.71 1.64
N ALA A 409 -0.23 -29.74 1.79
CA ALA A 409 0.85 -29.44 0.86
C ALA A 409 2.20 -29.47 1.63
N PRO A 410 2.68 -30.67 2.00
CA PRO A 410 3.91 -30.80 2.76
C PRO A 410 5.12 -30.29 1.95
N VAL A 411 6.04 -29.65 2.64
CA VAL A 411 7.33 -29.19 2.07
C VAL A 411 8.13 -30.41 1.59
N LYS A 412 8.62 -30.36 0.37
CA LYS A 412 9.40 -31.46 -0.28
C LYS A 412 10.88 -31.15 -0.32
#